data_fde487db33fdbb52c22e172ab7169dc8
#
_entry.id   fde487db33fdbb52c22e172ab7169dc8
#
_cell.length_a   1.000
_cell.length_b   1.000
_cell.length_c   1.000
_cell.angle_alpha   90.00
_cell.angle_beta   90.00
_cell.angle_gamma   90.00
#
_symmetry.space_group_name_H-M   'P 1'
#
loop_
_entity.id
_entity.type
_entity.pdbx_description
1 polymer ?
#
loop_
_entity_poly.entity_id
_entity_poly.type
_entity_poly.pdbx_seq_one_letter_code
_entity_poly.pdbx_strand_id
1 'polypeptide(L)'
;QEAGADFVGDEDMVKKIQTENWFGFDVCVATPDMMGVVGRIGRVLGPKGLMPNPKSGTVTMDVAKAITDIKAGKVEYRVDKTNICHCPVGKVSFGKEKIGENLNTLMDAIIKAKPAAAKGTYIKSLVLSTTMGPGVKFNGMKF
;
A
#
# COMPACT_ATOMS: atom_id res chain seq x y z
N GLN A 1 -19.91 1.53 -7.48
CA GLN A 1 -20.63 2.05 -6.30
C GLN A 1 -21.13 0.93 -5.40
N GLU A 2 -21.71 -0.16 -5.92
CA GLU A 2 -22.23 -1.29 -5.13
C GLU A 2 -21.20 -1.91 -4.18
N ALA A 3 -19.93 -1.96 -4.56
CA ALA A 3 -18.81 -2.43 -3.72
C ALA A 3 -18.34 -1.41 -2.68
N GLY A 4 -19.00 -0.25 -2.58
CA GLY A 4 -18.66 0.80 -1.61
C GLY A 4 -17.56 1.75 -2.03
N ALA A 5 -17.28 1.91 -3.32
CA ALA A 5 -16.35 2.93 -3.81
C ALA A 5 -16.92 4.34 -3.56
N ASP A 6 -16.09 5.23 -3.03
CA ASP A 6 -16.49 6.61 -2.73
C ASP A 6 -16.61 7.45 -4.00
N PHE A 7 -15.72 7.20 -4.96
CA PHE A 7 -15.72 7.86 -6.26
C PHE A 7 -15.59 6.84 -7.37
N VAL A 8 -16.40 7.00 -8.41
CA VAL A 8 -16.35 6.18 -9.62
C VAL A 8 -16.43 7.10 -10.82
N GLY A 9 -15.54 6.91 -11.77
CA GLY A 9 -15.52 7.67 -13.01
C GLY A 9 -14.46 7.15 -13.96
N ASP A 10 -14.58 7.54 -15.21
CA ASP A 10 -13.69 7.18 -16.29
C ASP A 10 -12.73 8.34 -16.63
N GLU A 11 -12.66 8.72 -17.90
CA GLU A 11 -11.80 9.82 -18.37
C GLU A 11 -12.10 11.17 -17.71
N ASP A 12 -13.32 11.38 -17.25
CA ASP A 12 -13.72 12.63 -16.59
C ASP A 12 -13.01 12.83 -15.27
N MET A 13 -12.79 11.75 -14.50
CA MET A 13 -12.01 11.80 -13.27
C MET A 13 -10.54 12.10 -13.56
N VAL A 14 -9.99 11.53 -14.63
CA VAL A 14 -8.61 11.79 -15.06
C VAL A 14 -8.45 13.28 -15.44
N LYS A 15 -9.40 13.85 -16.17
CA LYS A 15 -9.41 15.30 -16.49
C LYS A 15 -9.49 16.15 -15.23
N LYS A 16 -10.35 15.78 -14.29
CA LYS A 16 -10.50 16.48 -13.01
C LYS A 16 -9.19 16.49 -12.20
N ILE A 17 -8.48 15.37 -12.14
CA ILE A 17 -7.18 15.28 -11.49
C ILE A 17 -6.14 16.17 -12.20
N GLN A 18 -6.17 16.25 -13.54
CA GLN A 18 -5.22 17.06 -14.31
C GLN A 18 -5.48 18.56 -14.20
N THR A 19 -6.74 18.98 -14.24
CA THR A 19 -7.11 20.42 -14.29
C THR A 19 -7.21 21.03 -12.90
N GLU A 20 -7.79 20.31 -11.95
CA GLU A 20 -8.11 20.80 -10.62
C GLU A 20 -7.12 20.35 -9.54
N ASN A 21 -6.14 19.49 -9.89
CA ASN A 21 -5.26 18.85 -8.91
C ASN A 21 -6.04 18.21 -7.74
N TRP A 22 -7.17 17.59 -8.06
CA TRP A 22 -8.04 17.00 -7.06
C TRP A 22 -7.50 15.64 -6.59
N PHE A 23 -7.25 15.51 -5.28
CA PHE A 23 -6.70 14.31 -4.63
C PHE A 23 -7.51 13.95 -3.36
N GLY A 24 -8.81 14.02 -3.44
CA GLY A 24 -9.71 13.67 -2.33
C GLY A 24 -9.88 12.15 -2.12
N PHE A 25 -8.86 11.35 -2.46
CA PHE A 25 -8.87 9.89 -2.33
C PHE A 25 -7.50 9.39 -1.84
N ASP A 26 -7.53 8.29 -1.09
CA ASP A 26 -6.33 7.66 -0.52
C ASP A 26 -5.77 6.54 -1.41
N VAL A 27 -6.64 5.82 -2.12
CA VAL A 27 -6.26 4.70 -2.99
C VAL A 27 -7.01 4.78 -4.32
N CYS A 28 -6.28 4.55 -5.40
CA CYS A 28 -6.84 4.47 -6.75
C CYS A 28 -6.83 3.02 -7.23
N VAL A 29 -7.97 2.50 -7.62
CA VAL A 29 -8.12 1.18 -8.26
C VAL A 29 -8.50 1.39 -9.72
N ALA A 30 -7.85 0.69 -10.62
CA ALA A 30 -8.11 0.77 -12.05
C ALA A 30 -8.20 -0.62 -12.68
N THR A 31 -8.96 -0.72 -13.76
CA THR A 31 -8.91 -1.89 -14.64
C THR A 31 -7.69 -1.80 -15.57
N PRO A 32 -7.16 -2.92 -16.07
CA PRO A 32 -6.03 -2.90 -17.01
C PRO A 32 -6.27 -2.02 -18.23
N ASP A 33 -7.50 -1.99 -18.75
CA ASP A 33 -7.87 -1.20 -19.92
C ASP A 33 -7.71 0.32 -19.67
N MET A 34 -8.07 0.77 -18.47
CA MET A 34 -7.96 2.19 -18.08
C MET A 34 -6.52 2.62 -17.76
N MET A 35 -5.58 1.68 -17.63
CA MET A 35 -4.18 2.01 -17.32
C MET A 35 -3.51 2.88 -18.39
N GLY A 36 -3.95 2.78 -19.65
CA GLY A 36 -3.48 3.66 -20.72
C GLY A 36 -3.83 5.13 -20.49
N VAL A 37 -5.01 5.38 -19.96
CA VAL A 37 -5.52 6.72 -19.63
C VAL A 37 -4.89 7.23 -18.32
N VAL A 38 -4.88 6.39 -17.29
CA VAL A 38 -4.27 6.69 -15.98
C VAL A 38 -2.75 6.91 -16.10
N GLY A 39 -2.09 6.23 -17.03
CA GLY A 39 -0.66 6.42 -17.34
C GLY A 39 -0.30 7.86 -17.73
N ARG A 40 -1.20 8.58 -18.37
CA ARG A 40 -1.00 9.99 -18.76
C ARG A 40 -0.85 10.91 -17.53
N ILE A 41 -1.51 10.57 -16.43
CA ILE A 41 -1.41 11.30 -15.14
C ILE A 41 -0.42 10.68 -14.18
N GLY A 42 0.33 9.67 -14.61
CA GLY A 42 1.33 8.97 -13.78
C GLY A 42 2.40 9.90 -13.20
N ARG A 43 2.74 10.99 -13.90
CA ARG A 43 3.66 12.03 -13.41
C ARG A 43 3.14 12.76 -12.18
N VAL A 44 1.82 12.81 -12.02
CA VAL A 44 1.14 13.50 -10.90
C VAL A 44 0.83 12.50 -9.78
N LEU A 45 0.34 11.30 -10.11
CA LEU A 45 -0.01 10.26 -9.15
C LEU A 45 1.22 9.55 -8.57
N GLY A 46 2.30 9.39 -9.37
CA GLY A 46 3.51 8.67 -8.98
C GLY A 46 4.18 9.22 -7.73
N PRO A 47 4.54 10.52 -7.68
CA PRO A 47 5.18 11.13 -6.51
C PRO A 47 4.33 11.07 -5.23
N LYS A 48 3.00 11.02 -5.38
CA LYS A 48 2.04 10.93 -4.27
C LYS A 48 1.77 9.50 -3.81
N GLY A 49 2.32 8.50 -4.51
CA GLY A 49 2.08 7.09 -4.19
C GLY A 49 0.67 6.58 -4.55
N LEU A 50 -0.11 7.36 -5.31
CA LEU A 50 -1.49 7.05 -5.68
C LEU A 50 -1.61 6.29 -7.00
N MET A 51 -0.49 5.96 -7.65
CA MET A 51 -0.48 5.27 -8.94
C MET A 51 -0.89 3.81 -8.77
N PRO A 52 -1.94 3.33 -9.47
CA PRO A 52 -2.32 1.93 -9.44
C PRO A 52 -1.18 1.01 -9.91
N ASN A 53 -1.01 -0.13 -9.25
CA ASN A 53 0.06 -1.08 -9.55
C ASN A 53 -0.50 -2.52 -9.57
N PRO A 54 -0.23 -3.31 -10.63
CA PRO A 54 -0.64 -4.71 -10.68
C PRO A 54 -0.09 -5.56 -9.53
N LYS A 55 1.13 -5.25 -9.06
CA LYS A 55 1.79 -6.00 -7.97
C LYS A 55 1.10 -5.84 -6.63
N SER A 56 0.50 -4.69 -6.36
CA SER A 56 -0.28 -4.44 -5.14
C SER A 56 -1.73 -4.90 -5.25
N GLY A 57 -2.15 -5.31 -6.45
CA GLY A 57 -3.52 -5.72 -6.71
C GLY A 57 -4.51 -4.57 -6.86
N THR A 58 -4.01 -3.33 -7.06
CA THR A 58 -4.84 -2.16 -7.35
C THR A 58 -5.16 -2.03 -8.84
N VAL A 59 -4.54 -2.85 -9.69
CA VAL A 59 -4.93 -3.04 -11.10
C VAL A 59 -5.47 -4.45 -11.24
N THR A 60 -6.79 -4.58 -11.40
CA THR A 60 -7.47 -5.88 -11.47
C THR A 60 -8.75 -5.78 -12.28
N MET A 61 -9.18 -6.91 -12.85
CA MET A 61 -10.50 -7.04 -13.47
C MET A 61 -11.62 -7.15 -12.41
N ASP A 62 -11.29 -7.71 -11.24
CA ASP A 62 -12.23 -7.84 -10.11
C ASP A 62 -12.14 -6.64 -9.16
N VAL A 63 -12.69 -5.53 -9.61
CA VAL A 63 -12.67 -4.25 -8.89
C VAL A 63 -13.45 -4.33 -7.57
N ALA A 64 -14.55 -5.10 -7.52
CA ALA A 64 -15.38 -5.23 -6.33
C ALA A 64 -14.59 -5.84 -5.15
N LYS A 65 -13.89 -6.94 -5.41
CA LYS A 65 -13.05 -7.61 -4.42
C LYS A 65 -11.90 -6.71 -3.97
N ALA A 66 -11.22 -6.03 -4.91
CA ALA A 66 -10.13 -5.12 -4.58
C ALA A 66 -10.60 -3.98 -3.65
N ILE A 67 -11.75 -3.38 -3.90
CA ILE A 67 -12.31 -2.32 -3.05
C ILE A 67 -12.64 -2.86 -1.66
N THR A 68 -13.24 -4.05 -1.58
CA THR A 68 -13.56 -4.68 -0.29
C THR A 68 -12.29 -4.95 0.53
N ASP A 69 -11.25 -5.49 -0.10
CA ASP A 69 -9.96 -5.76 0.54
C ASP A 69 -9.30 -4.47 1.04
N ILE A 70 -9.30 -3.41 0.23
CA ILE A 70 -8.74 -2.10 0.60
C ILE A 70 -9.51 -1.48 1.77
N LYS A 71 -10.84 -1.52 1.75
CA LYS A 71 -11.67 -1.04 2.86
C LYS A 71 -11.52 -1.90 4.13
N ALA A 72 -11.23 -3.19 3.99
CA ALA A 72 -10.87 -4.05 5.11
C ALA A 72 -9.49 -3.72 5.73
N GLY A 73 -8.72 -2.82 5.11
CA GLY A 73 -7.44 -2.34 5.62
C GLY A 73 -6.22 -3.01 5.01
N LYS A 74 -6.34 -3.55 3.80
CA LYS A 74 -5.19 -4.07 3.04
C LYS A 74 -4.14 -2.98 2.84
N VAL A 75 -2.95 -3.21 3.35
CA VAL A 75 -1.83 -2.28 3.28
C VAL A 75 -0.87 -2.71 2.17
N GLU A 76 -0.48 -1.76 1.35
CA GLU A 76 0.59 -1.93 0.37
C GLU A 76 1.95 -1.66 1.02
N TYR A 77 2.92 -2.54 0.79
CA TYR A 77 4.31 -2.29 1.20
C TYR A 77 5.25 -2.34 -0.01
N ARG A 78 6.24 -1.49 0.00
CA ARG A 78 7.23 -1.39 -1.05
C ARG A 78 8.61 -1.11 -0.47
N VAL A 79 9.61 -1.79 -1.01
CA VAL A 79 11.02 -1.54 -0.68
C VAL A 79 11.49 -0.31 -1.46
N ASP A 80 12.12 0.63 -0.79
CA ASP A 80 12.71 1.82 -1.39
C ASP A 80 14.12 1.56 -1.97
N LYS A 81 14.76 2.60 -2.49
CA LYS A 81 16.10 2.52 -3.07
C LYS A 81 17.19 2.21 -2.04
N THR A 82 16.91 2.43 -0.76
CA THR A 82 17.82 2.18 0.36
C THR A 82 17.62 0.81 0.99
N ASN A 83 16.79 -0.03 0.38
CA ASN A 83 16.39 -1.34 0.88
C ASN A 83 15.63 -1.30 2.22
N ILE A 84 14.90 -0.23 2.46
CA ILE A 84 14.03 -0.08 3.63
C ILE A 84 12.57 -0.26 3.17
N CYS A 85 11.78 -0.95 3.98
CA CYS A 85 10.34 -1.07 3.79
C CYS A 85 9.62 -0.25 4.85
N HIS A 86 8.91 0.78 4.43
CA HIS A 86 8.05 1.60 5.27
C HIS A 86 6.61 1.16 5.12
N CYS A 87 5.99 0.75 6.21
CA CYS A 87 4.64 0.21 6.18
C CYS A 87 3.88 0.59 7.45
N PRO A 88 2.65 1.12 7.36
CA PRO A 88 1.80 1.32 8.52
C PRO A 88 1.28 -0.03 9.02
N VAL A 89 1.38 -0.29 10.31
CA VAL A 89 0.94 -1.54 10.94
C VAL A 89 -0.46 -1.40 11.55
N GLY A 90 -0.82 -0.18 11.94
CA GLY A 90 -2.12 0.08 12.54
C GLY A 90 -2.24 1.47 13.16
N LYS A 91 -3.38 1.71 13.77
CA LYS A 91 -3.66 2.95 14.50
C LYS A 91 -3.58 2.67 16.00
N VAL A 92 -3.29 3.71 16.79
CA VAL A 92 -3.23 3.62 18.27
C VAL A 92 -4.54 3.06 18.85
N SER A 93 -5.67 3.35 18.22
CA SER A 93 -7.00 2.86 18.62
C SER A 93 -7.19 1.33 18.52
N PHE A 94 -6.30 0.61 17.80
CA PHE A 94 -6.42 -0.85 17.65
C PHE A 94 -6.01 -1.62 18.91
N GLY A 95 -5.20 -1.02 19.77
CA GLY A 95 -4.64 -1.67 20.94
C GLY A 95 -3.43 -2.56 20.61
N LYS A 96 -2.70 -2.95 21.65
CA LYS A 96 -1.42 -3.66 21.50
C LYS A 96 -1.53 -5.04 20.88
N GLU A 97 -2.62 -5.77 21.16
CA GLU A 97 -2.82 -7.14 20.68
C GLU A 97 -2.99 -7.17 19.16
N LYS A 98 -3.92 -6.36 18.64
CA LYS A 98 -4.17 -6.28 17.19
C LYS A 98 -2.97 -5.73 16.41
N ILE A 99 -2.22 -4.78 17.00
CA ILE A 99 -0.99 -4.28 16.39
C ILE A 99 0.07 -5.39 16.35
N GLY A 100 0.17 -6.22 17.39
CA GLY A 100 1.06 -7.39 17.41
C GLY A 100 0.71 -8.43 16.36
N GLU A 101 -0.56 -8.76 16.20
CA GLU A 101 -1.04 -9.69 15.17
C GLU A 101 -0.78 -9.15 13.76
N ASN A 102 -1.06 -7.88 13.52
CA ASN A 102 -0.79 -7.24 12.24
C ASN A 102 0.71 -7.23 11.92
N LEU A 103 1.55 -6.93 12.92
CA LEU A 103 3.00 -6.97 12.75
C LEU A 103 3.48 -8.37 12.38
N ASN A 104 3.01 -9.41 13.07
CA ASN A 104 3.37 -10.80 12.77
C ASN A 104 2.95 -11.17 11.34
N THR A 105 1.72 -10.85 10.94
CA THR A 105 1.20 -11.12 9.60
C THR A 105 2.04 -10.41 8.52
N LEU A 106 2.41 -9.16 8.76
CA LEU A 106 3.26 -8.40 7.86
C LEU A 106 4.67 -9.01 7.75
N MET A 107 5.26 -9.40 8.88
CA MET A 107 6.58 -10.03 8.92
C MET A 107 6.59 -11.36 8.18
N ASP A 108 5.57 -12.20 8.38
CA ASP A 108 5.40 -13.46 7.66
C ASP A 108 5.29 -13.24 6.15
N ALA A 109 4.54 -12.23 5.73
CA ALA A 109 4.41 -11.88 4.30
C ALA A 109 5.75 -11.45 3.70
N ILE A 110 6.53 -10.63 4.42
CA ILE A 110 7.85 -10.17 3.99
C ILE A 110 8.85 -11.33 3.91
N ILE A 111 8.83 -12.24 4.89
CA ILE A 111 9.71 -13.42 4.91
C ILE A 111 9.36 -14.38 3.77
N LYS A 112 8.08 -14.63 3.53
CA LYS A 112 7.61 -15.45 2.40
C LYS A 112 7.97 -14.85 1.04
N ALA A 113 8.01 -13.52 0.94
CA ALA A 113 8.41 -12.82 -0.28
C ALA A 113 9.93 -12.76 -0.50
N LYS A 114 10.74 -13.35 0.40
CA LYS A 114 12.20 -13.37 0.28
C LYS A 114 12.63 -14.01 -1.04
N PRO A 115 13.41 -13.31 -1.90
CA PRO A 115 13.94 -13.89 -3.11
C PRO A 115 14.95 -15.00 -2.81
N ALA A 116 14.99 -16.07 -3.61
CA ALA A 116 15.96 -17.15 -3.46
C ALA A 116 17.43 -16.67 -3.59
N ALA A 117 17.66 -15.59 -4.32
CA ALA A 117 18.96 -14.96 -4.48
C ALA A 117 19.47 -14.23 -3.21
N ALA A 118 18.59 -13.91 -2.25
CA ALA A 118 18.98 -13.21 -1.03
C ALA A 118 19.66 -14.19 -0.06
N LYS A 119 20.99 -14.14 -0.01
CA LYS A 119 21.80 -14.94 0.91
C LYS A 119 22.04 -14.17 2.22
N GLY A 120 22.15 -14.90 3.34
CA GLY A 120 22.42 -14.34 4.66
C GLY A 120 21.19 -13.80 5.39
N THR A 121 21.42 -12.90 6.35
CA THR A 121 20.36 -12.31 7.19
C THR A 121 19.50 -11.37 6.37
N TYR A 122 18.22 -11.74 6.15
CA TYR A 122 17.30 -10.97 5.32
C TYR A 122 16.83 -9.68 6.01
N ILE A 123 16.38 -9.81 7.26
CA ILE A 123 15.94 -8.67 8.06
C ILE A 123 17.10 -8.24 8.94
N LYS A 124 17.68 -7.07 8.67
CA LYS A 124 18.80 -6.51 9.42
C LYS A 124 18.36 -5.74 10.66
N SER A 125 17.28 -5.00 10.53
CA SER A 125 16.73 -4.20 11.64
C SER A 125 15.24 -4.03 11.47
N LEU A 126 14.54 -4.00 12.59
CA LEU A 126 13.10 -3.74 12.65
C LEU A 126 12.88 -2.64 13.69
N VAL A 127 12.20 -1.58 13.28
CA VAL A 127 11.92 -0.42 14.14
C VAL A 127 10.44 -0.09 14.02
N LEU A 128 9.76 0.00 15.15
CA LEU A 128 8.38 0.48 15.24
C LEU A 128 8.39 1.88 15.85
N SER A 129 7.67 2.80 15.24
CA SER A 129 7.51 4.17 15.76
C SER A 129 6.08 4.65 15.59
N THR A 130 5.66 5.55 16.44
CA THR A 130 4.48 6.37 16.19
C THR A 130 4.84 7.51 15.23
N THR A 131 3.83 8.20 14.67
CA THR A 131 4.04 9.27 13.68
C THR A 131 5.03 10.35 14.15
N MET A 132 5.00 10.71 15.43
CA MET A 132 5.86 11.74 16.02
C MET A 132 6.69 11.21 17.20
N GLY A 133 6.72 9.91 17.42
CA GLY A 133 7.41 9.30 18.55
C GLY A 133 8.80 8.75 18.21
N PRO A 134 9.55 8.34 19.23
CA PRO A 134 10.84 7.69 19.04
C PRO A 134 10.69 6.31 18.42
N GLY A 135 11.73 5.89 17.67
CA GLY A 135 11.78 4.55 17.10
C GLY A 135 12.20 3.51 18.14
N VAL A 136 11.38 2.50 18.35
CA VAL A 136 11.66 1.35 19.22
C VAL A 136 12.20 0.21 18.36
N LYS A 137 13.42 -0.24 18.64
CA LYS A 137 14.06 -1.35 17.94
C LYS A 137 13.55 -2.68 18.45
N PHE A 138 13.18 -3.56 17.52
CA PHE A 138 12.82 -4.95 17.80
C PHE A 138 13.94 -5.90 17.36
N ASN A 139 14.02 -7.04 18.04
CA ASN A 139 14.93 -8.09 17.60
C ASN A 139 14.27 -8.89 16.47
N GLY A 140 14.66 -8.58 15.24
CA GLY A 140 14.12 -9.22 14.01
C GLY A 140 14.50 -10.70 13.83
N MET A 141 15.33 -11.27 14.73
CA MET A 141 15.71 -12.69 14.66
C MET A 141 14.65 -13.64 15.25
N LYS A 142 13.59 -13.12 15.83
CA LYS A 142 12.51 -13.92 16.44
C LYS A 142 11.30 -14.11 15.52
N PHE A 143 11.36 -13.63 14.29
CA PHE A 143 10.33 -13.80 13.27
C PHE A 143 10.78 -14.76 12.18
#